data_0d93005c9831b97bc1dec38bd8103488
#
_entry.id   0d93005c9831b97bc1dec38bd8103488
#
_cell.length_a   1.000
_cell.length_b   1.000
_cell.length_c   1.000
_cell.angle_alpha   90.00
_cell.angle_beta   90.00
_cell.angle_gamma   90.00
#
_symmetry.space_group_name_H-M   'P 1'
#
loop_
_entity.id
_entity.type
_entity.pdbx_description
1 polymer ?
#
loop_
_entity_poly.entity_id
_entity_poly.type
_entity_poly.pdbx_seq_one_letter_code
_entity_poly.pdbx_strand_id
1 'polypeptide(L)'
;CARAALADENRPLIVVAPTSHLKIQWSHAAHRMGLQLDPDWSPGDGLARDVHGLVTTYQQLAMGNAAKKLAGLSAEGFIILDEIHHAGHEKAWGDGVRKSFGHAHKRLSLSGTPFRSDAAQIPFVRYDNTAEGELAHADYTYGYADALRDGGVVRPVYFPRVDGEMEWTS
;
A
#
# COMPACT_ATOMS: atom_id res chain seq x y z
N CYS A 1 12.71 -4.57 4.83
CA CYS A 1 12.50 -4.82 3.38
C CYS A 1 12.99 -3.65 2.52
N ALA A 2 12.40 -2.42 2.60
CA ALA A 2 12.76 -1.29 1.73
C ALA A 2 14.26 -0.92 1.82
N ARG A 3 14.83 -0.85 3.04
CA ARG A 3 16.25 -0.55 3.24
C ARG A 3 17.17 -1.61 2.63
N ALA A 4 16.82 -2.87 2.72
CA ALA A 4 17.60 -3.96 2.12
C ALA A 4 17.52 -3.92 0.57
N ALA A 5 16.36 -3.55 0.02
CA ALA A 5 16.19 -3.43 -1.43
C ALA A 5 16.96 -2.24 -2.02
N LEU A 6 17.19 -1.18 -1.22
CA LEU A 6 17.92 0.02 -1.61
C LEU A 6 19.43 -0.07 -1.34
N ALA A 7 19.84 -0.92 -0.41
CA ALA A 7 21.24 -1.01 0.01
C ALA A 7 22.21 -1.44 -1.10
N ASP A 8 21.72 -2.22 -2.07
CA ASP A 8 22.56 -2.81 -3.10
C ASP A 8 22.62 -2.02 -4.42
N GLU A 9 21.71 -1.07 -4.70
CA GLU A 9 21.56 -0.58 -6.08
C GLU A 9 21.21 0.91 -6.27
N ASN A 10 21.16 1.73 -5.24
CA ASN A 10 20.80 3.17 -5.33
C ASN A 10 19.50 3.43 -6.16
N ARG A 11 18.52 2.54 -6.03
CA ARG A 11 17.26 2.58 -6.79
C ARG A 11 16.24 3.49 -6.11
N PRO A 12 15.42 4.23 -6.88
CA PRO A 12 14.41 5.08 -6.29
C PRO A 12 13.33 4.26 -5.56
N LEU A 13 12.98 4.69 -4.34
CA LEU A 13 11.86 4.17 -3.57
C LEU A 13 10.62 5.03 -3.83
N ILE A 14 9.56 4.43 -4.33
CA ILE A 14 8.28 5.11 -4.51
C ILE A 14 7.25 4.47 -3.59
N VAL A 15 6.67 5.28 -2.72
CA VAL A 15 5.58 4.84 -1.84
C VAL A 15 4.28 5.48 -2.31
N VAL A 16 3.23 4.68 -2.45
CA VAL A 16 1.87 5.16 -2.74
C VAL A 16 1.02 4.96 -1.50
N ALA A 17 0.56 6.06 -0.92
CA ALA A 17 -0.26 6.07 0.28
C ALA A 17 -1.72 6.40 -0.04
N PRO A 18 -2.70 5.94 0.78
CA PRO A 18 -4.12 6.23 0.56
C PRO A 18 -4.47 7.70 0.71
N THR A 19 -3.79 8.41 1.61
CA THR A 19 -4.12 9.80 1.97
C THR A 19 -2.88 10.68 2.09
N SER A 20 -3.08 12.00 1.96
CA SER A 20 -1.99 12.98 2.16
C SER A 20 -1.40 12.94 3.56
N HIS A 21 -2.19 12.62 4.59
CA HIS A 21 -1.68 12.47 5.95
C HIS A 21 -0.70 11.29 6.06
N LEU A 22 -1.02 10.17 5.44
CA LEU A 22 -0.14 8.99 5.42
C LEU A 22 1.13 9.23 4.60
N LYS A 23 1.13 10.11 3.61
CA LYS A 23 2.37 10.53 2.92
C LYS A 23 3.40 11.07 3.93
N ILE A 24 2.98 11.96 4.81
CA ILE A 24 3.85 12.57 5.81
C ILE A 24 4.34 11.51 6.82
N GLN A 25 3.46 10.61 7.25
CA GLN A 25 3.85 9.53 8.15
C GLN A 25 4.89 8.60 7.53
N TRP A 26 4.73 8.24 6.25
CA TRP A 26 5.70 7.44 5.50
C TRP A 26 7.05 8.14 5.38
N SER A 27 7.07 9.44 5.04
CA SER A 27 8.30 10.23 4.97
C SER A 27 9.01 10.27 6.31
N HIS A 28 8.29 10.54 7.42
CA HIS A 28 8.88 10.52 8.76
C HIS A 28 9.39 9.14 9.18
N ALA A 29 8.65 8.08 8.86
CA ALA A 29 9.09 6.71 9.16
C ALA A 29 10.36 6.34 8.39
N ALA A 30 10.42 6.67 7.11
CA ALA A 30 11.59 6.48 6.26
C ALA A 30 12.81 7.25 6.80
N HIS A 31 12.61 8.52 7.19
CA HIS A 31 13.67 9.35 7.75
C HIS A 31 14.30 8.73 9.01
N ARG A 32 13.50 8.18 9.93
CA ARG A 32 14.01 7.45 11.11
C ARG A 32 14.85 6.22 10.75
N MET A 33 14.69 5.70 9.54
CA MET A 33 15.46 4.57 9.00
C MET A 33 16.64 5.00 8.12
N GLY A 34 16.92 6.31 8.04
CA GLY A 34 18.01 6.87 7.24
C GLY A 34 17.64 7.05 5.75
N LEU A 35 16.36 7.02 5.39
CA LEU A 35 15.89 7.22 4.03
C LEU A 35 15.18 8.57 3.90
N GLN A 36 15.58 9.38 2.92
CA GLN A 36 14.92 10.64 2.60
C GLN A 36 13.90 10.40 1.49
N LEU A 37 12.61 10.57 1.79
CA LEU A 37 11.53 10.51 0.82
C LEU A 37 10.86 11.87 0.71
N ASP A 38 10.66 12.35 -0.51
CA ASP A 38 9.96 13.59 -0.81
C ASP A 38 8.44 13.38 -0.75
N PRO A 39 7.73 13.93 0.27
CA PRO A 39 6.28 13.84 0.34
C PRO A 39 5.57 14.90 -0.51
N ASP A 40 6.27 15.95 -0.94
CA ASP A 40 5.71 17.09 -1.67
C ASP A 40 5.92 16.99 -3.18
N TRP A 41 6.51 15.88 -3.62
CA TRP A 41 6.75 15.63 -5.04
C TRP A 41 5.50 15.89 -5.89
N SER A 42 5.71 16.57 -7.01
CA SER A 42 4.69 16.80 -8.03
C SER A 42 5.14 16.31 -9.41
N PRO A 43 4.21 16.03 -10.35
CA PRO A 43 4.56 15.53 -11.69
C PRO A 43 5.40 16.50 -12.53
N GLY A 44 5.40 17.79 -12.19
CA GLY A 44 6.25 18.81 -12.83
C GLY A 44 7.72 18.72 -12.43
N ASP A 45 7.98 18.12 -11.28
CA ASP A 45 9.31 18.03 -10.69
C ASP A 45 10.02 16.74 -11.12
N GLY A 46 11.34 16.79 -11.13
CA GLY A 46 12.16 15.58 -11.14
C GLY A 46 12.28 15.00 -9.74
N LEU A 47 12.94 13.85 -9.59
CA LEU A 47 13.41 13.41 -8.29
C LEU A 47 14.66 14.23 -7.93
N ALA A 48 14.67 14.88 -6.77
CA ALA A 48 15.82 15.63 -6.30
C ALA A 48 17.01 14.69 -6.04
N ARG A 49 18.24 15.20 -6.18
CA ARG A 49 19.44 14.36 -6.08
C ARG A 49 19.77 13.90 -4.66
N ASP A 50 19.24 14.60 -3.67
CA ASP A 50 19.47 14.38 -2.25
C ASP A 50 18.40 13.51 -1.57
N VAL A 51 17.44 12.97 -2.35
CA VAL A 51 16.41 12.09 -1.84
C VAL A 51 16.55 10.66 -2.41
N HIS A 52 16.16 9.68 -1.62
CA HIS A 52 16.15 8.27 -2.01
C HIS A 52 14.88 7.88 -2.78
N GLY A 53 13.89 8.77 -2.82
CA GLY A 53 12.62 8.51 -3.48
C GLY A 53 11.53 9.51 -3.09
N LEU A 54 10.29 9.11 -3.29
CA LEU A 54 9.13 9.98 -3.07
C LEU A 54 7.94 9.24 -2.46
N VAL A 55 7.00 10.00 -1.91
CA VAL A 55 5.70 9.49 -1.50
C VAL A 55 4.60 10.22 -2.26
N THR A 56 3.69 9.46 -2.87
CA THR A 56 2.53 9.99 -3.61
C THR A 56 1.24 9.36 -3.11
N THR A 57 0.08 9.73 -3.68
CA THR A 57 -1.22 9.14 -3.37
C THR A 57 -1.86 8.50 -4.59
N TYR A 58 -2.81 7.56 -4.36
CA TYR A 58 -3.60 6.96 -5.45
C TYR A 58 -4.34 8.03 -6.25
N GLN A 59 -4.85 9.06 -5.59
CA GLN A 59 -5.51 10.18 -6.26
C GLN A 59 -4.55 10.93 -7.20
N GLN A 60 -3.31 11.20 -6.76
CA GLN A 60 -2.31 11.87 -7.60
C GLN A 60 -1.96 11.06 -8.84
N LEU A 61 -1.94 9.72 -8.75
CA LEU A 61 -1.67 8.84 -9.91
C LEU A 61 -2.73 8.96 -11.01
N ALA A 62 -3.97 9.28 -10.67
CA ALA A 62 -5.05 9.48 -11.62
C ALA A 62 -5.01 10.87 -12.28
N MET A 63 -4.19 11.80 -11.78
CA MET A 63 -4.18 13.18 -12.24
C MET A 63 -3.03 13.46 -13.23
N GLY A 64 -3.38 14.09 -14.35
CA GLY A 64 -2.43 14.67 -15.29
C GLY A 64 -1.35 13.69 -15.79
N ASN A 65 -0.08 14.13 -15.74
CA ASN A 65 1.07 13.38 -16.23
C ASN A 65 1.77 12.53 -15.16
N ALA A 66 1.23 12.43 -13.94
CA ALA A 66 1.86 11.72 -12.82
C ALA A 66 2.20 10.27 -13.18
N ALA A 67 1.24 9.54 -13.73
CA ALA A 67 1.44 8.14 -14.11
C ALA A 67 2.58 7.95 -15.12
N LYS A 68 2.68 8.82 -16.13
CA LYS A 68 3.74 8.76 -17.14
C LYS A 68 5.12 9.03 -16.54
N LYS A 69 5.21 10.03 -15.66
CA LYS A 69 6.47 10.39 -14.99
C LYS A 69 6.94 9.27 -14.08
N LEU A 70 6.03 8.71 -13.30
CA LEU A 70 6.33 7.62 -12.38
C LEU A 70 6.65 6.32 -13.09
N ALA A 71 6.07 6.05 -14.27
CA ALA A 71 6.43 4.90 -15.08
C ALA A 71 7.93 4.90 -15.45
N GLY A 72 8.49 6.06 -15.78
CA GLY A 72 9.92 6.19 -16.04
C GLY A 72 10.79 5.94 -14.80
N LEU A 73 10.40 6.47 -13.65
CA LEU A 73 11.14 6.28 -12.38
C LEU A 73 11.01 4.86 -11.84
N SER A 74 9.88 4.21 -12.06
CA SER A 74 9.57 2.89 -11.50
C SER A 74 10.28 1.73 -12.21
N ALA A 75 10.71 1.92 -13.46
CA ALA A 75 11.35 0.87 -14.25
C ALA A 75 12.57 0.26 -13.52
N GLU A 76 13.31 1.07 -12.79
CA GLU A 76 14.44 0.64 -11.97
C GLU A 76 14.13 0.71 -10.47
N GLY A 77 12.92 1.14 -10.09
CA GLY A 77 12.53 1.44 -8.72
C GLY A 77 11.98 0.27 -7.93
N PHE A 78 11.94 0.45 -6.62
CA PHE A 78 11.17 -0.36 -5.69
C PHE A 78 9.90 0.39 -5.29
N ILE A 79 8.75 -0.24 -5.49
CA ILE A 79 7.44 0.39 -5.28
C ILE A 79 6.76 -0.25 -4.07
N ILE A 80 6.29 0.57 -3.14
CA ILE A 80 5.42 0.15 -2.04
C ILE A 80 4.02 0.72 -2.29
N LEU A 81 3.03 -0.16 -2.39
CA LEU A 81 1.61 0.19 -2.54
C LEU A 81 0.94 -0.07 -1.20
N ASP A 82 0.82 0.99 -0.39
CA ASP A 82 0.22 0.90 0.94
C ASP A 82 -1.30 0.88 0.84
N GLU A 83 -1.94 -0.06 1.53
CA GLU A 83 -3.38 -0.29 1.47
C GLU A 83 -3.88 -0.37 0.01
N ILE A 84 -3.30 -1.29 -0.77
CA ILE A 84 -3.52 -1.40 -2.22
C ILE A 84 -5.00 -1.56 -2.61
N HIS A 85 -5.87 -2.01 -1.70
CA HIS A 85 -7.30 -2.11 -1.94
C HIS A 85 -7.94 -0.75 -2.28
N HIS A 86 -7.35 0.38 -1.84
CA HIS A 86 -7.80 1.71 -2.26
C HIS A 86 -7.65 1.96 -3.76
N ALA A 87 -6.69 1.33 -4.43
CA ALA A 87 -6.57 1.43 -5.89
C ALA A 87 -7.75 0.86 -6.66
N GLY A 88 -8.57 0.08 -5.98
CA GLY A 88 -9.78 -0.45 -6.55
C GLY A 88 -11.03 0.43 -6.34
N HIS A 89 -11.01 1.43 -5.46
CA HIS A 89 -12.20 2.24 -5.16
C HIS A 89 -12.69 3.03 -6.36
N GLU A 90 -11.77 3.54 -7.17
CA GLU A 90 -12.10 4.23 -8.41
C GLU A 90 -11.31 3.61 -9.57
N LYS A 91 -12.00 3.41 -10.70
CA LYS A 91 -11.34 2.88 -11.91
C LYS A 91 -10.13 3.72 -12.33
N ALA A 92 -10.23 5.04 -12.21
CA ALA A 92 -9.13 5.96 -12.53
C ALA A 92 -7.88 5.73 -11.66
N TRP A 93 -8.05 5.37 -10.39
CA TRP A 93 -6.93 5.08 -9.50
C TRP A 93 -6.24 3.76 -9.88
N GLY A 94 -7.04 2.73 -10.16
CA GLY A 94 -6.52 1.44 -10.63
C GLY A 94 -5.77 1.55 -11.95
N ASP A 95 -6.30 2.32 -12.89
CA ASP A 95 -5.66 2.59 -14.17
C ASP A 95 -4.37 3.41 -13.98
N GLY A 96 -4.37 4.40 -13.09
CA GLY A 96 -3.18 5.16 -12.70
C GLY A 96 -2.08 4.26 -12.16
N VAL A 97 -2.41 3.36 -11.23
CA VAL A 97 -1.49 2.38 -10.64
C VAL A 97 -0.90 1.45 -11.72
N ARG A 98 -1.74 0.89 -12.60
CA ARG A 98 -1.27 0.01 -13.68
C ARG A 98 -0.34 0.74 -14.65
N LYS A 99 -0.69 1.96 -15.05
CA LYS A 99 0.12 2.80 -15.95
C LYS A 99 1.46 3.20 -15.33
N SER A 100 1.45 3.54 -14.04
CA SER A 100 2.66 3.98 -13.34
C SER A 100 3.63 2.83 -13.06
N PHE A 101 3.12 1.65 -12.71
CA PHE A 101 3.92 0.60 -12.07
C PHE A 101 3.83 -0.77 -12.76
N GLY A 102 3.21 -0.86 -13.94
CA GLY A 102 3.10 -2.11 -14.68
C GLY A 102 4.46 -2.74 -15.01
N HIS A 103 5.48 -1.92 -15.27
CA HIS A 103 6.84 -2.32 -15.60
C HIS A 103 7.84 -2.08 -14.45
N ALA A 104 7.37 -1.86 -13.23
CA ALA A 104 8.24 -1.64 -12.09
C ALA A 104 9.16 -2.84 -11.83
N HIS A 105 10.42 -2.56 -11.45
CA HIS A 105 11.41 -3.60 -11.16
C HIS A 105 10.95 -4.52 -10.02
N LYS A 106 10.52 -3.94 -8.90
CA LYS A 106 9.95 -4.67 -7.76
C LYS A 106 8.74 -3.93 -7.20
N ARG A 107 7.73 -4.68 -6.77
CA ARG A 107 6.53 -4.17 -6.10
C ARG A 107 6.28 -4.92 -4.80
N LEU A 108 5.90 -4.17 -3.77
CA LEU A 108 5.37 -4.68 -2.52
C LEU A 108 3.97 -4.09 -2.33
N SER A 109 2.95 -4.93 -2.38
CA SER A 109 1.57 -4.56 -2.10
C SER A 109 1.23 -4.93 -0.67
N LEU A 110 0.75 -3.95 0.11
CA LEU A 110 0.35 -4.12 1.50
C LEU A 110 -1.16 -3.90 1.62
N SER A 111 -1.85 -4.76 2.35
CA SER A 111 -3.25 -4.58 2.71
C SER A 111 -3.60 -5.42 3.92
N GLY A 112 -4.35 -4.83 4.85
CA GLY A 112 -4.98 -5.56 5.95
C GLY A 112 -6.32 -6.19 5.53
N THR A 113 -6.91 -5.71 4.44
CA THR A 113 -8.23 -6.15 3.92
C THR A 113 -8.16 -6.32 2.40
N PRO A 114 -7.53 -7.41 1.89
CA PRO A 114 -7.36 -7.61 0.46
C PRO A 114 -8.67 -8.03 -0.25
N PHE A 115 -9.81 -7.78 0.37
CA PHE A 115 -11.14 -8.11 -0.12
C PHE A 115 -11.86 -6.86 -0.61
N ARG A 116 -12.72 -7.06 -1.60
CA ARG A 116 -13.65 -6.04 -2.07
C ARG A 116 -15.06 -6.61 -2.07
N SER A 117 -16.01 -5.76 -1.71
CA SER A 117 -17.43 -6.08 -1.78
C SER A 117 -17.99 -6.05 -3.21
N ASP A 118 -17.27 -5.42 -4.14
CA ASP A 118 -17.57 -5.40 -5.56
C ASP A 118 -16.60 -6.31 -6.32
N ALA A 119 -17.04 -6.93 -7.41
CA ALA A 119 -16.27 -7.88 -8.22
C ALA A 119 -15.04 -7.28 -8.95
N ALA A 120 -14.62 -6.05 -8.61
CA ALA A 120 -13.48 -5.40 -9.25
C ALA A 120 -12.16 -5.85 -8.63
N GLN A 121 -11.30 -6.46 -9.42
CA GLN A 121 -9.99 -6.93 -9.00
C GLN A 121 -9.04 -5.77 -8.64
N ILE A 122 -8.36 -5.90 -7.51
CA ILE A 122 -7.31 -4.96 -7.07
C ILE A 122 -6.09 -5.12 -7.99
N PRO A 123 -5.49 -4.01 -8.49
CA PRO A 123 -4.30 -4.10 -9.34
C PRO A 123 -3.17 -4.90 -8.68
N PHE A 124 -2.53 -5.79 -9.46
CA PHE A 124 -1.37 -6.61 -9.04
C PHE A 124 -1.64 -7.63 -7.93
N VAL A 125 -2.88 -7.81 -7.50
CA VAL A 125 -3.29 -8.89 -6.60
C VAL A 125 -3.72 -10.11 -7.42
N ARG A 126 -3.24 -11.28 -7.06
CA ARG A 126 -3.67 -12.55 -7.64
C ARG A 126 -4.87 -13.07 -6.85
N TYR A 127 -5.80 -13.72 -7.54
CA TYR A 127 -6.98 -14.31 -6.93
C TYR A 127 -7.07 -15.78 -7.30
N ASP A 128 -7.33 -16.61 -6.30
CA ASP A 128 -7.64 -18.02 -6.46
C ASP A 128 -9.14 -18.20 -6.42
N ASN A 129 -9.70 -18.94 -7.39
CA ASN A 129 -11.12 -19.29 -7.41
C ASN A 129 -11.34 -20.45 -6.43
N THR A 130 -12.15 -20.22 -5.41
CA THR A 130 -12.55 -21.23 -4.43
C THR A 130 -14.06 -21.52 -4.54
N ALA A 131 -14.51 -22.56 -3.87
CA ALA A 131 -15.96 -22.87 -3.80
C ALA A 131 -16.79 -21.76 -3.10
N GLU A 132 -16.12 -20.94 -2.29
CA GLU A 132 -16.72 -19.84 -1.53
C GLU A 132 -16.57 -18.47 -2.22
N GLY A 133 -15.86 -18.39 -3.37
CA GLY A 133 -15.60 -17.18 -4.14
C GLY A 133 -14.14 -16.95 -4.45
N GLU A 134 -13.80 -15.74 -4.88
CA GLU A 134 -12.41 -15.34 -5.15
C GLU A 134 -11.67 -15.02 -3.84
N LEU A 135 -10.55 -15.67 -3.61
CA LEU A 135 -9.66 -15.43 -2.47
C LEU A 135 -8.37 -14.77 -2.95
N ALA A 136 -8.02 -13.62 -2.36
CA ALA A 136 -6.76 -12.94 -2.65
C ALA A 136 -5.57 -13.77 -2.15
N HIS A 137 -4.61 -14.03 -3.04
CA HIS A 137 -3.39 -14.76 -2.72
C HIS A 137 -2.34 -13.81 -2.13
N ALA A 138 -1.91 -14.06 -0.90
CA ALA A 138 -0.85 -13.34 -0.23
C ALA A 138 0.46 -14.14 -0.27
N ASP A 139 1.58 -13.50 -0.65
CA ASP A 139 2.91 -14.13 -0.58
C ASP A 139 3.39 -14.23 0.89
N TYR A 140 2.90 -13.35 1.76
CA TYR A 140 3.16 -13.36 3.20
C TYR A 140 1.97 -12.81 3.97
N THR A 141 1.62 -13.44 5.07
CA THR A 141 0.55 -13.00 5.97
C THR A 141 1.11 -12.81 7.38
N TYR A 142 0.84 -11.64 7.97
CA TYR A 142 1.11 -11.31 9.37
C TYR A 142 -0.23 -11.10 10.08
N GLY A 143 -0.70 -12.14 10.72
CA GLY A 143 -2.03 -12.16 11.35
C GLY A 143 -2.05 -11.66 12.78
N TYR A 144 -3.24 -11.56 13.35
CA TYR A 144 -3.43 -11.16 14.74
C TYR A 144 -2.69 -12.07 15.75
N ALA A 145 -2.67 -13.37 15.48
CA ALA A 145 -1.94 -14.32 16.31
C ALA A 145 -0.42 -14.08 16.30
N ASP A 146 0.14 -13.69 15.15
CA ASP A 146 1.55 -13.34 15.02
C ASP A 146 1.86 -12.06 15.80
N ALA A 147 1.00 -11.05 15.65
CA ALA A 147 1.13 -9.77 16.35
C ALA A 147 1.03 -9.91 17.88
N LEU A 148 0.18 -10.82 18.37
CA LEU A 148 0.11 -11.15 19.80
C LEU A 148 1.39 -11.84 20.28
N ARG A 149 1.93 -12.78 19.49
CA ARG A 149 3.14 -13.52 19.82
C ARG A 149 4.36 -12.62 19.91
N ASP A 150 4.48 -11.67 18.99
CA ASP A 150 5.60 -10.72 18.94
C ASP A 150 5.55 -9.70 20.09
N GLY A 151 4.39 -9.49 20.69
CA GLY A 151 4.18 -8.54 21.80
C GLY A 151 4.33 -7.08 21.40
N GLY A 152 3.62 -6.20 22.08
CA GLY A 152 3.74 -4.75 21.87
C GLY A 152 3.14 -4.16 20.58
N VAL A 153 2.74 -4.99 19.62
CA VAL A 153 2.13 -4.54 18.35
C VAL A 153 0.62 -4.37 18.52
N VAL A 154 -0.04 -5.36 19.14
CA VAL A 154 -1.46 -5.32 19.47
C VAL A 154 -1.67 -5.71 20.91
N ARG A 155 -2.81 -5.28 21.47
CA ARG A 155 -3.25 -5.71 22.80
C ARG A 155 -4.36 -6.75 22.64
N PRO A 156 -4.40 -7.81 23.47
CA PRO A 156 -5.52 -8.73 23.48
C PRO A 156 -6.79 -7.96 23.88
N VAL A 157 -7.85 -8.14 23.10
CA VAL A 157 -9.16 -7.58 23.38
C VAL A 157 -10.06 -8.71 23.85
N TYR A 158 -10.57 -8.59 25.07
CA TYR A 158 -11.51 -9.56 25.64
C TYR A 158 -12.92 -8.98 25.56
N PHE A 159 -13.80 -9.67 24.87
CA PHE A 159 -15.23 -9.37 24.89
C PHE A 159 -15.86 -10.23 26.00
N PRO A 160 -16.38 -9.63 27.07
CA PRO A 160 -17.12 -10.40 28.05
C PRO A 160 -18.35 -11.03 27.37
N ARG A 161 -18.54 -12.31 27.57
CA ARG A 161 -19.74 -13.00 27.10
C ARG A 161 -20.89 -12.53 27.97
N VAL A 162 -21.83 -11.78 27.44
CA VAL A 162 -23.04 -11.39 28.11
C VAL A 162 -24.12 -12.38 27.69
N ASP A 163 -24.40 -13.36 28.51
CA ASP A 163 -25.55 -14.24 28.35
C ASP A 163 -26.78 -13.49 28.91
N GLY A 164 -27.58 -12.90 28.03
CA GLY A 164 -28.82 -12.21 28.38
C GLY A 164 -29.90 -12.59 27.37
N GLU A 165 -31.07 -12.96 27.89
CA GLU A 165 -32.27 -13.04 27.06
C GLU A 165 -32.75 -11.62 26.74
N MET A 166 -32.82 -11.27 25.45
CA MET A 166 -33.39 -10.02 25.00
C MET A 166 -34.86 -10.26 24.66
N GLU A 167 -35.77 -9.78 25.54
CA GLU A 167 -37.19 -9.67 25.21
C GLU A 167 -37.44 -8.37 24.43
N TRP A 168 -37.91 -8.50 23.20
CA TRP A 168 -38.39 -7.37 22.41
C TRP A 168 -39.87 -7.18 22.71
N THR A 169 -40.24 -6.12 23.40
CA THR A 169 -41.63 -5.67 23.48
C THR A 169 -41.94 -4.81 22.27
N SER A 170 -42.93 -5.26 21.50
CA SER A 170 -43.54 -4.52 20.38
C SER A 170 -44.39 -3.35 20.83
#